data_be0c021e1789b78b20d4b00ebe37153b
#
_entry.id   be0c021e1789b78b20d4b00ebe37153b
#
_cell.length_a   1.000
_cell.length_b   1.000
_cell.length_c   1.000
_cell.angle_alpha   90.00
_cell.angle_beta   90.00
_cell.angle_gamma   90.00
#
_symmetry.space_group_name_H-M   'P 1'
#
loop_
_entity.id
_entity.type
_entity.pdbx_description
1 polymer ?
#
loop_
_entity_poly.entity_id
_entity_poly.type
_entity_poly.pdbx_seq_one_letter_code
_entity_poly.pdbx_strand_id
1 'polypeptide(L)'
;MADNQTYRNNSRFGGDKNRPSRQPADVAGRLVPRDTEVEGAVLGALMLEKDAFTQVCDIIKPETFYEPAHMRIYEAIQSLGAMQKPIDILTVIDKLKANGTFDEVGGAPYIAQLTSNVASAAHVEFHARILAQKYLARELISFA
;
A
#
# COMPACT_ATOMS: atom_id res chain seq x y z
N MET A 1 28.39 21.70 56.93
CA MET A 1 28.29 21.49 56.60
C MET A 1 28.13 21.02 55.67
N ALA A 2 28.14 20.79 55.01
CA ALA A 2 28.02 20.34 54.08
C ALA A 2 27.74 19.74 53.35
N ASP A 3 27.43 19.47 52.90
CA ASP A 3 27.13 18.86 52.13
C ASP A 3 26.99 18.62 51.13
N ASN A 4 27.18 18.53 50.54
CA ASN A 4 27.18 18.30 49.57
C ASN A 4 26.94 17.66 48.78
N GLN A 5 26.50 17.43 48.34
CA GLN A 5 26.19 16.86 47.60
C GLN A 5 26.16 16.59 46.65
N THR A 6 26.40 16.42 46.22
CA THR A 6 26.52 15.71 45.54
C THR A 6 25.88 15.43 44.61
N TYR A 7 25.76 15.75 43.76
CA TYR A 7 25.12 15.56 42.86
C TYR A 7 25.52 14.99 41.88
N ARG A 8 25.50 14.14 41.62
CA ARG A 8 25.69 13.41 40.79
C ARG A 8 24.96 13.41 39.95
N ASN A 9 24.94 13.68 39.16
CA ASN A 9 24.44 13.73 38.13
C ASN A 9 24.62 12.68 37.34
N ASN A 10 24.11 11.96 37.27
CA ASN A 10 24.03 10.94 36.64
C ASN A 10 23.49 11.01 35.44
N SER A 11 23.69 11.74 34.79
CA SER A 11 23.29 11.83 33.59
C SER A 11 23.65 10.81 32.78
N ARG A 12 23.20 9.99 32.68
CA ARG A 12 23.37 9.10 31.98
C ARG A 12 22.88 9.23 30.83
N PHE A 13 23.18 9.17 30.12
CA PHE A 13 23.03 8.93 29.01
C PHE A 13 22.70 7.78 28.79
N GLY A 14 21.82 7.46 29.03
CA GLY A 14 21.19 6.53 28.54
C GLY A 14 21.16 6.51 27.18
N GLY A 15 21.98 5.88 26.66
CA GLY A 15 21.86 5.69 25.32
C GLY A 15 20.48 5.20 24.99
N ASP A 16 19.95 5.71 23.99
CA ASP A 16 18.73 5.35 23.53
C ASP A 16 18.76 3.91 23.19
N LYS A 17 18.39 3.12 24.10
CA LYS A 17 18.37 1.72 23.84
C LYS A 17 17.19 1.31 23.06
N ASN A 18 16.44 2.26 22.60
CA ASN A 18 15.29 1.90 21.88
C ASN A 18 15.40 2.19 20.45
N ARG A 19 16.53 2.38 19.90
CA ARG A 19 16.63 2.32 18.47
C ARG A 19 16.36 0.89 18.08
N PRO A 20 15.32 0.65 17.33
CA PRO A 20 15.10 -0.70 16.84
C PRO A 20 16.31 -1.08 16.02
N SER A 21 16.97 -2.10 16.45
CA SER A 21 18.05 -2.63 15.66
C SER A 21 17.44 -3.06 14.33
N ARG A 22 17.95 -2.54 13.27
CA ARG A 22 17.51 -2.97 11.95
C ARG A 22 17.89 -4.42 11.79
N GLN A 23 16.88 -5.24 11.77
CA GLN A 23 17.11 -6.66 11.55
C GLN A 23 17.48 -6.90 10.09
N PRO A 24 18.29 -7.91 9.81
CA PRO A 24 18.67 -8.22 8.42
C PRO A 24 17.48 -8.42 7.50
N ALA A 25 16.37 -8.91 8.04
CA ALA A 25 15.16 -9.09 7.24
C ALA A 25 14.60 -7.75 6.74
N ASP A 26 14.71 -6.70 7.54
CA ASP A 26 14.25 -5.38 7.15
C ASP A 26 15.09 -4.80 6.01
N VAL A 27 16.38 -5.07 6.06
CA VAL A 27 17.27 -4.62 5.00
C VAL A 27 16.95 -5.34 3.70
N ALA A 28 16.74 -6.65 3.76
CA ALA A 28 16.38 -7.43 2.58
C ALA A 28 15.07 -6.95 1.97
N GLY A 29 14.07 -6.63 2.80
CA GLY A 29 12.80 -6.12 2.32
C GLY A 29 12.91 -4.78 1.61
N ARG A 30 13.91 -3.97 1.97
CA ARG A 30 14.13 -2.68 1.31
C ARG A 30 14.79 -2.79 -0.04
N LEU A 31 15.38 -3.95 -0.37
CA LEU A 31 16.02 -4.15 -1.65
C LEU A 31 15.01 -4.46 -2.76
N VAL A 32 13.76 -4.78 -2.40
CA VAL A 32 12.72 -5.04 -3.38
C VAL A 32 11.91 -3.76 -3.56
N PRO A 33 11.97 -3.13 -4.74
CA PRO A 33 11.19 -1.91 -4.96
C PRO A 33 9.69 -2.18 -4.85
N ARG A 34 9.07 -1.58 -3.87
CA ARG A 34 7.64 -1.71 -3.63
C ARG A 34 7.15 -0.53 -2.81
N ASP A 35 5.87 -0.26 -2.90
CA ASP A 35 5.26 0.77 -2.08
C ASP A 35 3.81 0.38 -1.83
N THR A 36 3.61 -0.46 -0.81
CA THR A 36 2.29 -1.00 -0.51
C THR A 36 1.32 0.08 -0.02
N GLU A 37 1.84 1.15 0.55
CA GLU A 37 1.00 2.26 0.98
C GLU A 37 0.44 3.01 -0.23
N VAL A 38 1.25 3.27 -1.23
CA VAL A 38 0.80 3.90 -2.47
C VAL A 38 -0.16 2.97 -3.21
N GLU A 39 0.10 1.65 -3.18
CA GLU A 39 -0.83 0.67 -3.76
C GLU A 39 -2.22 0.81 -3.16
N GLY A 40 -2.29 0.85 -1.84
CA GLY A 40 -3.57 1.02 -1.14
C GLY A 40 -4.24 2.34 -1.48
N ALA A 41 -3.47 3.42 -1.58
CA ALA A 41 -4.01 4.72 -1.93
C ALA A 41 -4.61 4.75 -3.33
N VAL A 42 -3.95 4.10 -4.30
CA VAL A 42 -4.47 4.00 -5.65
C VAL A 42 -5.78 3.22 -5.66
N LEU A 43 -5.82 2.06 -5.00
CA LEU A 43 -7.03 1.25 -4.97
C LEU A 43 -8.19 1.99 -4.30
N GLY A 44 -7.93 2.67 -3.19
CA GLY A 44 -8.96 3.47 -2.52
C GLY A 44 -9.49 4.57 -3.42
N ALA A 45 -8.60 5.26 -4.13
CA ALA A 45 -9.00 6.31 -5.06
C ALA A 45 -9.87 5.77 -6.19
N LEU A 46 -9.54 4.58 -6.70
CA LEU A 46 -10.33 3.96 -7.77
C LEU A 46 -11.76 3.64 -7.32
N MET A 47 -11.94 3.33 -6.03
CA MET A 47 -13.26 3.04 -5.50
C MET A 47 -14.05 4.29 -5.13
N LEU A 48 -13.38 5.42 -4.95
CA LEU A 48 -14.03 6.66 -4.55
C LEU A 48 -14.36 7.59 -5.73
N GLU A 49 -13.49 7.61 -6.72
CA GLU A 49 -13.62 8.56 -7.82
C GLU A 49 -14.02 7.86 -9.11
N LYS A 50 -15.11 8.35 -9.69
CA LYS A 50 -15.73 7.72 -10.84
C LYS A 50 -14.79 7.58 -12.04
N ASP A 51 -13.99 8.59 -12.29
CA ASP A 51 -13.15 8.60 -13.49
C ASP A 51 -11.71 8.16 -13.25
N ALA A 52 -11.40 7.76 -12.03
CA ALA A 52 -10.03 7.41 -11.69
C ALA A 52 -9.52 6.21 -12.48
N PHE A 53 -10.37 5.21 -12.70
CA PHE A 53 -9.94 4.01 -13.40
C PHE A 53 -9.50 4.33 -14.83
N THR A 54 -10.21 5.18 -15.55
CA THR A 54 -9.83 5.53 -16.91
C THR A 54 -8.50 6.26 -16.97
N GLN A 55 -8.13 6.94 -15.88
CA GLN A 55 -6.84 7.65 -15.83
C GLN A 55 -5.66 6.71 -15.64
N VAL A 56 -5.88 5.53 -15.08
CA VAL A 56 -4.77 4.65 -14.71
C VAL A 56 -4.77 3.29 -15.42
N CYS A 57 -5.84 2.93 -16.11
CA CYS A 57 -5.97 1.59 -16.68
C CYS A 57 -4.89 1.26 -17.71
N ASP A 58 -4.31 2.27 -18.35
CA ASP A 58 -3.22 2.07 -19.29
C ASP A 58 -1.84 2.09 -18.62
N ILE A 59 -1.78 2.49 -17.36
CA ILE A 59 -0.52 2.65 -16.64
C ILE A 59 -0.20 1.42 -15.80
N ILE A 60 -1.22 0.83 -15.18
CA ILE A 60 -1.04 -0.28 -14.24
C ILE A 60 -1.87 -1.49 -14.63
N LYS A 61 -1.39 -2.65 -14.26
CA LYS A 61 -2.01 -3.95 -14.45
C LYS A 61 -2.05 -4.65 -13.11
N PRO A 62 -2.78 -5.77 -12.97
CA PRO A 62 -2.77 -6.49 -11.70
C PRO A 62 -1.36 -6.84 -11.20
N GLU A 63 -0.48 -7.26 -12.10
CA GLU A 63 0.88 -7.65 -11.72
C GLU A 63 1.74 -6.44 -11.32
N THR A 64 1.29 -5.22 -11.54
CA THR A 64 1.99 -4.03 -11.09
C THR A 64 2.03 -3.96 -9.56
N PHE A 65 1.03 -4.56 -8.90
CA PHE A 65 0.94 -4.53 -7.45
C PHE A 65 1.85 -5.59 -6.84
N TYR A 66 2.53 -5.23 -5.77
CA TYR A 66 3.39 -6.17 -5.05
C TYR A 66 2.59 -7.04 -4.10
N GLU A 67 1.60 -6.46 -3.40
CA GLU A 67 0.79 -7.19 -2.44
C GLU A 67 -0.22 -8.08 -3.15
N PRO A 68 -0.25 -9.39 -2.86
CA PRO A 68 -1.23 -10.28 -3.50
C PRO A 68 -2.68 -9.83 -3.31
N ALA A 69 -3.02 -9.34 -2.11
CA ALA A 69 -4.37 -8.84 -1.87
C ALA A 69 -4.71 -7.69 -2.81
N HIS A 70 -3.76 -6.81 -3.05
CA HIS A 70 -3.95 -5.65 -3.93
C HIS A 70 -4.12 -6.09 -5.38
N MET A 71 -3.39 -7.12 -5.81
CA MET A 71 -3.59 -7.69 -7.14
C MET A 71 -5.00 -8.17 -7.33
N ARG A 72 -5.55 -8.88 -6.34
CA ARG A 72 -6.93 -9.41 -6.42
C ARG A 72 -7.96 -8.29 -6.46
N ILE A 73 -7.74 -7.26 -5.67
CA ILE A 73 -8.64 -6.11 -5.67
C ILE A 73 -8.61 -5.40 -7.02
N TYR A 74 -7.42 -5.19 -7.58
CA TYR A 74 -7.32 -4.54 -8.88
C TYR A 74 -7.91 -5.41 -10.00
N GLU A 75 -7.75 -6.72 -9.93
CA GLU A 75 -8.41 -7.60 -10.89
C GLU A 75 -9.93 -7.42 -10.89
N ALA A 76 -10.50 -7.29 -9.71
CA ALA A 76 -11.95 -7.05 -9.58
C ALA A 76 -12.33 -5.70 -10.18
N ILE A 77 -11.54 -4.66 -9.89
CA ILE A 77 -11.79 -3.32 -10.43
C ILE A 77 -11.66 -3.33 -11.96
N GLN A 78 -10.63 -3.97 -12.46
CA GLN A 78 -10.39 -4.05 -13.90
C GLN A 78 -11.53 -4.78 -14.62
N SER A 79 -12.03 -5.84 -14.02
CA SER A 79 -13.15 -6.58 -14.56
C SER A 79 -14.43 -5.73 -14.62
N LEU A 80 -14.69 -4.96 -13.56
CA LEU A 80 -15.82 -4.05 -13.54
C LEU A 80 -15.68 -2.97 -14.61
N GLY A 81 -14.47 -2.42 -14.74
CA GLY A 81 -14.20 -1.40 -15.76
C GLY A 81 -14.40 -1.92 -17.18
N ALA A 82 -13.95 -3.16 -17.43
CA ALA A 82 -14.10 -3.78 -18.74
C ALA A 82 -15.57 -4.02 -19.09
N MET A 83 -16.40 -4.27 -18.08
CA MET A 83 -17.83 -4.45 -18.26
C MET A 83 -18.62 -3.14 -18.21
N GLN A 84 -17.90 -2.03 -18.08
CA GLN A 84 -18.50 -0.70 -17.98
C GLN A 84 -19.48 -0.61 -16.82
N LYS A 85 -19.17 -1.30 -15.74
CA LYS A 85 -19.97 -1.24 -14.51
C LYS A 85 -19.37 -0.21 -13.56
N PRO A 86 -20.20 0.36 -12.67
CA PRO A 86 -19.67 1.29 -11.67
C PRO A 86 -18.62 0.60 -10.78
N ILE A 87 -17.61 1.36 -10.40
CA ILE A 87 -16.55 0.88 -9.52
C ILE A 87 -16.70 1.62 -8.20
N ASP A 88 -17.13 0.92 -7.17
CA ASP A 88 -17.26 1.47 -5.82
C ASP A 88 -17.07 0.33 -4.81
N ILE A 89 -17.17 0.65 -3.53
CA ILE A 89 -16.96 -0.35 -2.48
C ILE A 89 -17.88 -1.55 -2.65
N LEU A 90 -19.14 -1.30 -2.94
CA LEU A 90 -20.13 -2.38 -3.01
C LEU A 90 -19.90 -3.28 -4.21
N THR A 91 -19.66 -2.69 -5.38
CA THR A 91 -19.45 -3.47 -6.60
C THR A 91 -18.14 -4.27 -6.53
N VAL A 92 -17.10 -3.68 -5.91
CA VAL A 92 -15.83 -4.38 -5.75
C VAL A 92 -15.99 -5.56 -4.78
N ILE A 93 -16.71 -5.38 -3.67
CA ILE A 93 -16.96 -6.46 -2.74
C ILE A 93 -17.74 -7.59 -3.43
N ASP A 94 -18.79 -7.25 -4.17
CA ASP A 94 -19.55 -8.26 -4.89
C ASP A 94 -18.69 -9.01 -5.90
N LYS A 95 -17.83 -8.30 -6.61
CA LYS A 95 -16.96 -8.94 -7.59
C LYS A 95 -15.92 -9.84 -6.92
N LEU A 96 -15.36 -9.42 -5.79
CA LEU A 96 -14.43 -10.25 -5.04
C LEU A 96 -15.10 -11.52 -4.53
N LYS A 97 -16.35 -11.42 -4.08
CA LYS A 97 -17.12 -12.60 -3.67
C LYS A 97 -17.35 -13.54 -4.84
N ALA A 98 -17.72 -12.98 -5.99
CA ALA A 98 -17.94 -13.78 -7.19
C ALA A 98 -16.65 -14.49 -7.64
N ASN A 99 -15.51 -13.85 -7.46
CA ASN A 99 -14.22 -14.42 -7.81
C ASN A 99 -13.69 -15.39 -6.75
N GLY A 100 -14.33 -15.48 -5.58
CA GLY A 100 -13.88 -16.35 -4.49
C GLY A 100 -12.65 -15.83 -3.76
N THR A 101 -12.34 -14.54 -3.88
CA THR A 101 -11.14 -13.95 -3.28
C THR A 101 -11.44 -12.96 -2.17
N PHE A 102 -12.71 -12.81 -1.79
CA PHE A 102 -13.13 -11.79 -0.83
C PHE A 102 -12.45 -11.94 0.54
N ASP A 103 -12.42 -13.16 1.07
CA ASP A 103 -11.79 -13.40 2.37
C ASP A 103 -10.27 -13.31 2.28
N GLU A 104 -9.72 -13.71 1.14
CA GLU A 104 -8.29 -13.68 0.90
C GLU A 104 -7.72 -12.25 0.98
N VAL A 105 -8.48 -11.26 0.52
CA VAL A 105 -8.01 -9.88 0.52
C VAL A 105 -8.22 -9.17 1.85
N GLY A 106 -8.86 -9.80 2.81
CA GLY A 106 -9.09 -9.20 4.11
C GLY A 106 -10.53 -8.79 4.38
N GLY A 107 -11.45 -9.11 3.47
CA GLY A 107 -12.88 -8.87 3.66
C GLY A 107 -13.27 -7.40 3.63
N ALA A 108 -14.49 -7.13 4.06
CA ALA A 108 -15.04 -5.78 4.05
C ALA A 108 -14.23 -4.77 4.89
N PRO A 109 -13.69 -5.14 6.06
CA PRO A 109 -12.92 -4.17 6.85
C PRO A 109 -11.70 -3.63 6.10
N TYR A 110 -11.02 -4.48 5.34
CA TYR A 110 -9.85 -4.02 4.60
C TYR A 110 -10.24 -3.11 3.45
N ILE A 111 -11.29 -3.45 2.73
CA ILE A 111 -11.78 -2.62 1.63
C ILE A 111 -12.19 -1.24 2.15
N ALA A 112 -12.91 -1.20 3.27
CA ALA A 112 -13.30 0.06 3.90
C ALA A 112 -12.09 0.87 4.33
N GLN A 113 -11.06 0.21 4.85
CA GLN A 113 -9.84 0.87 5.28
C GLN A 113 -9.13 1.54 4.09
N LEU A 114 -9.09 0.86 2.96
CA LEU A 114 -8.45 1.43 1.76
C LEU A 114 -9.09 2.76 1.36
N THR A 115 -10.42 2.83 1.41
CA THR A 115 -11.12 4.06 1.02
C THR A 115 -11.01 5.14 2.09
N SER A 116 -10.96 4.77 3.36
CA SER A 116 -10.90 5.76 4.43
C SER A 116 -9.51 6.39 4.56
N ASN A 117 -8.49 5.75 4.03
CA ASN A 117 -7.12 6.26 4.11
C ASN A 117 -6.74 7.15 2.93
N VAL A 118 -7.63 7.32 1.98
CA VAL A 118 -7.33 8.16 0.82
C VAL A 118 -7.58 9.62 1.18
N ALA A 119 -6.54 10.41 1.17
CA ALA A 119 -6.67 11.84 1.44
C ALA A 119 -7.23 12.59 0.22
N SER A 120 -6.84 12.16 -0.96
CA SER A 120 -7.30 12.79 -2.20
C SER A 120 -7.03 11.86 -3.37
N ALA A 121 -7.98 11.77 -4.28
CA ALA A 121 -7.79 11.03 -5.50
C ALA A 121 -7.21 11.90 -6.63
N ALA A 122 -6.90 13.16 -6.33
CA ALA A 122 -6.43 14.09 -7.34
C ALA A 122 -5.12 13.67 -7.99
N HIS A 123 -4.32 12.88 -7.28
CA HIS A 123 -2.99 12.48 -7.79
C HIS A 123 -2.92 10.99 -8.14
N VAL A 124 -4.05 10.38 -8.45
CA VAL A 124 -4.09 8.94 -8.69
C VAL A 124 -3.20 8.54 -9.86
N GLU A 125 -3.16 9.35 -10.91
CA GLU A 125 -2.30 9.06 -12.06
C GLU A 125 -0.83 9.10 -11.68
N PHE A 126 -0.43 10.11 -10.90
CA PHE A 126 0.94 10.23 -10.42
C PHE A 126 1.33 9.02 -9.58
N HIS A 127 0.45 8.60 -8.68
CA HIS A 127 0.70 7.43 -7.83
C HIS A 127 0.77 6.15 -8.65
N ALA A 128 -0.07 6.04 -9.68
CA ALA A 128 -0.04 4.87 -10.56
C ALA A 128 1.31 4.78 -11.31
N ARG A 129 1.86 5.92 -11.72
CA ARG A 129 3.17 5.94 -12.36
C ARG A 129 4.29 5.53 -11.42
N ILE A 130 4.19 5.90 -10.14
CA ILE A 130 5.14 5.42 -9.13
C ILE A 130 5.09 3.89 -9.05
N LEU A 131 3.90 3.31 -9.02
CA LEU A 131 3.75 1.86 -8.97
C LEU A 131 4.32 1.19 -10.21
N ALA A 132 4.09 1.78 -11.38
CA ALA A 132 4.63 1.23 -12.62
C ALA A 132 6.16 1.23 -12.60
N GLN A 133 6.77 2.28 -12.06
CA GLN A 133 8.22 2.35 -11.92
C GLN A 133 8.75 1.29 -10.95
N LYS A 134 8.06 1.09 -9.82
CA LYS A 134 8.46 0.07 -8.87
C LYS A 134 8.34 -1.33 -9.46
N TYR A 135 7.29 -1.56 -10.22
CA TYR A 135 7.10 -2.84 -10.91
C TYR A 135 8.23 -3.09 -11.90
N LEU A 136 8.55 -2.10 -12.72
CA LEU A 136 9.62 -2.21 -13.71
C LEU A 136 10.95 -2.51 -13.01
N ALA A 137 11.23 -1.85 -11.91
CA ALA A 137 12.44 -2.09 -11.14
C ALA A 137 12.50 -3.53 -10.61
N ARG A 138 11.35 -4.07 -10.13
CA ARG A 138 11.30 -5.46 -9.67
C ARG A 138 11.57 -6.43 -10.80
N GLU A 139 11.03 -6.15 -11.99
CA GLU A 139 11.24 -7.00 -13.15
C GLU A 139 12.72 -7.02 -13.55
N LEU A 140 13.39 -5.89 -13.50
CA LEU A 140 14.80 -5.81 -13.82
C LEU A 140 15.66 -6.60 -12.82
N ILE A 141 15.33 -6.55 -11.54
CA ILE A 141 16.02 -7.30 -10.49
C ILE A 141 15.82 -8.80 -10.71
N SER A 142 14.63 -9.20 -11.11
CA SER A 142 14.30 -10.61 -11.31
C SER A 142 15.09 -11.22 -12.47
N PHE A 143 15.56 -10.42 -13.43
CA PHE A 143 16.38 -10.90 -14.53
C PHE A 143 17.87 -10.91 -14.21
N ALA A 144 18.28 -10.32 -13.12
CA ALA A 144 19.67 -10.34 -12.68
C ALA A 144 19.94 -11.53 -11.77
#